data_7360908704aa52bf06b158875dc55143
#
_entry.id   7360908704aa52bf06b158875dc55143
#
_cell.length_a   1.000
_cell.length_b   1.000
_cell.length_c   1.000
_cell.angle_alpha   90.00
_cell.angle_beta   90.00
_cell.angle_gamma   90.00
#
_symmetry.space_group_name_H-M   'P 1'
#
loop_
_entity.id
_entity.type
_entity.pdbx_description
1 polymer ?
#
loop_
_entity_poly.entity_id
_entity_poly.type
_entity_poly.pdbx_seq_one_letter_code
_entity_poly.pdbx_strand_id
1 'polypeptide(L)'
;MISTLKKEALGFLFLLLTLAFIAAMVCSRSFFDWAFERHQNQWSWYLRPLFLLPYAYFAYQRRFSGMMASVLALFTSMFWFPVPDQVSAQALEFLAFEQDYLQSEWGLGKTLLMLTVPIAFWALGLAFWRRSLLMGGVVMAVVALAKITWSIINAQEAGTSIVVPALTGLAVSAGLLLIVYRVKKAKDTRGV
;
A
#
# COMPACT_ATOMS: atom_id res chain seq x y z
N MET A 1 23.75 8.92 19.87
CA MET A 1 22.84 8.06 20.66
C MET A 1 21.43 8.67 20.79
N ILE A 2 21.26 9.87 21.36
CA ILE A 2 19.94 10.52 21.56
C ILE A 2 19.19 10.77 20.24
N SER A 3 19.87 11.16 19.16
CA SER A 3 19.23 11.42 17.84
C SER A 3 18.71 10.15 17.17
N THR A 4 19.34 9.01 17.39
CA THR A 4 18.92 7.71 16.86
C THR A 4 17.68 7.22 17.60
N LEU A 5 17.69 7.30 18.93
CA LEU A 5 16.53 6.94 19.77
C LEU A 5 15.28 7.78 19.41
N LYS A 6 15.45 9.09 19.16
CA LYS A 6 14.34 9.95 18.73
C LYS A 6 13.77 9.53 17.36
N LYS A 7 14.61 9.10 16.42
CA LYS A 7 14.16 8.64 15.09
C LYS A 7 13.41 7.31 15.18
N GLU A 8 13.86 6.40 16.02
CA GLU A 8 13.15 5.13 16.25
C GLU A 8 11.83 5.34 16.97
N ALA A 9 11.79 6.20 17.99
CA ALA A 9 10.55 6.57 18.68
C ALA A 9 9.51 7.17 17.73
N LEU A 10 9.93 7.99 16.75
CA LEU A 10 9.05 8.51 15.71
C LEU A 10 8.48 7.40 14.81
N GLY A 11 9.28 6.39 14.49
CA GLY A 11 8.80 5.22 13.73
C GLY A 11 7.73 4.44 14.48
N PHE A 12 7.93 4.21 15.78
CA PHE A 12 6.93 3.58 16.63
C PHE A 12 5.66 4.43 16.76
N LEU A 13 5.79 5.75 16.82
CA LEU A 13 4.62 6.64 16.81
C LEU A 13 3.81 6.48 15.52
N PHE A 14 4.43 6.47 14.35
CA PHE A 14 3.73 6.25 13.08
C PHE A 14 3.09 4.86 13.00
N LEU A 15 3.74 3.83 13.52
CA LEU A 15 3.16 2.50 13.63
C LEU A 15 1.92 2.51 14.54
N LEU A 16 2.00 3.12 15.71
CA LEU A 16 0.86 3.24 16.63
C LEU A 16 -0.30 4.02 16.00
N LEU A 17 -0.03 5.10 15.27
CA LEU A 17 -1.06 5.85 14.55
C LEU A 17 -1.70 5.00 13.45
N THR A 18 -0.93 4.16 12.76
CA THR A 18 -1.49 3.22 11.76
C THR A 18 -2.38 2.18 12.44
N LEU A 19 -1.96 1.61 13.56
CA LEU A 19 -2.76 0.65 14.32
C LEU A 19 -4.03 1.31 14.90
N ALA A 20 -3.94 2.54 15.39
CA ALA A 20 -5.08 3.31 15.86
C ALA A 20 -6.08 3.61 14.73
N PHE A 21 -5.58 3.94 13.52
CA PHE A 21 -6.42 4.08 12.34
C PHE A 21 -7.15 2.78 12.01
N ILE A 22 -6.44 1.64 11.96
CA ILE A 22 -7.05 0.33 11.69
C ILE A 22 -8.09 0.00 12.78
N ALA A 23 -7.77 0.25 14.05
CA ALA A 23 -8.72 0.04 15.14
C ALA A 23 -9.96 0.93 14.99
N ALA A 24 -9.81 2.20 14.60
CA ALA A 24 -10.94 3.09 14.35
C ALA A 24 -11.82 2.59 13.20
N MET A 25 -11.21 2.07 12.12
CA MET A 25 -11.94 1.46 10.99
C MET A 25 -12.73 0.22 11.40
N VAL A 26 -12.22 -0.56 12.36
CA VAL A 26 -12.89 -1.78 12.83
C VAL A 26 -13.95 -1.47 13.89
N CYS A 27 -13.66 -0.54 14.82
CA CYS A 27 -14.50 -0.30 16.00
C CYS A 27 -15.54 0.80 15.81
N SER A 28 -15.43 1.66 14.79
CA SER A 28 -16.35 2.78 14.57
C SER A 28 -17.00 2.69 13.19
N ARG A 29 -18.27 2.29 13.15
CA ARG A 29 -19.04 2.22 11.92
C ARG A 29 -19.12 3.58 11.21
N SER A 30 -19.37 4.65 11.94
CA SER A 30 -19.44 6.00 11.35
C SER A 30 -18.13 6.45 10.75
N PHE A 31 -16.99 6.12 11.36
CA PHE A 31 -15.67 6.41 10.80
C PHE A 31 -15.37 5.57 9.55
N PHE A 32 -15.75 4.29 9.58
CA PHE A 32 -15.62 3.39 8.44
C PHE A 32 -16.42 3.91 7.24
N ASP A 33 -17.71 4.20 7.42
CA ASP A 33 -18.58 4.70 6.36
C ASP A 33 -18.06 6.04 5.81
N TRP A 34 -17.68 6.99 6.66
CA TRP A 34 -17.07 8.27 6.28
C TRP A 34 -15.79 8.10 5.45
N ALA A 35 -14.93 7.16 5.81
CA ALA A 35 -13.69 6.90 5.08
C ALA A 35 -13.97 6.27 3.72
N PHE A 36 -14.93 5.34 3.63
CA PHE A 36 -15.33 4.70 2.39
C PHE A 36 -16.06 5.65 1.42
N GLU A 37 -16.86 6.59 1.90
CA GLU A 37 -17.44 7.65 1.05
C GLU A 37 -16.32 8.42 0.32
N ARG A 38 -15.24 8.79 1.00
CA ARG A 38 -14.10 9.47 0.40
C ARG A 38 -13.28 8.55 -0.48
N HIS A 39 -13.22 7.27 -0.14
CA HIS A 39 -12.53 6.26 -0.97
C HIS A 39 -13.21 6.03 -2.32
N GLN A 40 -14.45 6.48 -2.52
CA GLN A 40 -15.08 6.53 -3.85
C GLN A 40 -14.30 7.42 -4.83
N ASN A 41 -13.48 8.34 -4.34
CA ASN A 41 -12.59 9.11 -5.18
C ASN A 41 -11.44 8.24 -5.71
N GLN A 42 -11.50 7.89 -6.99
CA GLN A 42 -10.55 6.99 -7.63
C GLN A 42 -9.11 7.53 -7.65
N TRP A 43 -8.87 8.82 -7.45
CA TRP A 43 -7.52 9.34 -7.28
C TRP A 43 -6.78 8.69 -6.11
N SER A 44 -7.50 8.32 -5.05
CA SER A 44 -6.93 7.55 -3.94
C SER A 44 -6.41 6.18 -4.38
N TRP A 45 -7.03 5.54 -5.38
CA TRP A 45 -6.64 4.23 -5.89
C TRP A 45 -5.34 4.29 -6.69
N TYR A 46 -5.11 5.39 -7.43
CA TYR A 46 -3.84 5.63 -8.13
C TYR A 46 -2.71 6.06 -7.19
N LEU A 47 -3.05 6.84 -6.15
CA LEU A 47 -2.06 7.34 -5.21
C LEU A 47 -1.52 6.25 -4.27
N ARG A 48 -2.39 5.36 -3.79
CA ARG A 48 -2.02 4.34 -2.79
C ARG A 48 -0.84 3.45 -3.21
N PRO A 49 -0.79 2.85 -4.40
CA PRO A 49 0.35 2.04 -4.80
C PRO A 49 1.65 2.86 -4.90
N LEU A 50 1.58 4.17 -5.14
CA LEU A 50 2.77 5.01 -5.21
C LEU A 50 3.45 5.20 -3.83
N PHE A 51 2.72 5.02 -2.71
CA PHE A 51 3.35 5.05 -1.38
C PHE A 51 4.30 3.88 -1.12
N LEU A 52 4.25 2.82 -1.93
CA LEU A 52 5.27 1.76 -1.88
C LEU A 52 6.66 2.27 -2.29
N LEU A 53 6.74 3.35 -3.07
CA LEU A 53 8.02 3.95 -3.49
C LEU A 53 8.76 4.62 -2.33
N PRO A 54 8.18 5.58 -1.57
CA PRO A 54 8.84 6.11 -0.39
C PRO A 54 9.09 5.03 0.67
N TYR A 55 8.18 4.04 0.83
CA TYR A 55 8.43 2.90 1.70
C TYR A 55 9.70 2.15 1.29
N ALA A 56 9.82 1.78 0.01
CA ALA A 56 10.99 1.10 -0.55
C ALA A 56 12.28 1.93 -0.39
N TYR A 57 12.19 3.24 -0.67
CA TYR A 57 13.31 4.17 -0.49
C TYR A 57 13.80 4.19 0.95
N PHE A 58 12.90 4.36 1.92
CA PHE A 58 13.28 4.39 3.33
C PHE A 58 13.77 3.04 3.84
N ALA A 59 13.22 1.93 3.34
CA ALA A 59 13.74 0.59 3.62
C ALA A 59 15.17 0.41 3.10
N TYR A 60 15.43 0.86 1.86
CA TYR A 60 16.79 0.84 1.28
C TYR A 60 17.77 1.69 2.06
N GLN A 61 17.33 2.82 2.62
CA GLN A 61 18.10 3.69 3.52
C GLN A 61 18.15 3.18 4.97
N ARG A 62 17.48 2.06 5.28
CA ARG A 62 17.36 1.50 6.64
C ARG A 62 16.79 2.51 7.64
N ARG A 63 15.80 3.29 7.24
CA ARG A 63 15.13 4.32 8.05
C ARG A 63 13.72 3.86 8.44
N PHE A 64 13.61 3.20 9.60
CA PHE A 64 12.34 2.66 10.10
C PHE A 64 11.23 3.72 10.20
N SER A 65 11.54 4.93 10.69
CA SER A 65 10.54 6.01 10.79
C SER A 65 9.93 6.40 9.44
N GLY A 66 10.75 6.48 8.38
CA GLY A 66 10.25 6.79 7.04
C GLY A 66 9.39 5.66 6.47
N MET A 67 9.75 4.40 6.73
CA MET A 67 8.93 3.25 6.34
C MET A 67 7.54 3.34 6.98
N MET A 68 7.47 3.56 8.30
CA MET A 68 6.18 3.62 9.01
C MET A 68 5.37 4.85 8.64
N ALA A 69 6.00 5.99 8.38
CA ALA A 69 5.32 7.17 7.84
C ALA A 69 4.67 6.88 6.47
N SER A 70 5.37 6.13 5.61
CA SER A 70 4.84 5.73 4.29
C SER A 70 3.66 4.77 4.42
N VAL A 71 3.70 3.84 5.38
CA VAL A 71 2.58 2.94 5.69
C VAL A 71 1.38 3.73 6.19
N LEU A 72 1.57 4.65 7.15
CA LEU A 72 0.50 5.52 7.64
C LEU A 72 -0.12 6.34 6.50
N ALA A 73 0.71 6.95 5.66
CA ALA A 73 0.25 7.72 4.50
C ALA A 73 -0.56 6.84 3.52
N LEU A 74 -0.10 5.61 3.25
CA LEU A 74 -0.81 4.67 2.40
C LEU A 74 -2.20 4.35 2.95
N PHE A 75 -2.31 4.01 4.24
CA PHE A 75 -3.59 3.66 4.84
C PHE A 75 -4.54 4.86 4.90
N THR A 76 -4.05 6.03 5.32
CA THR A 76 -4.88 7.23 5.45
C THR A 76 -5.24 7.88 4.12
N SER A 77 -4.51 7.62 3.04
CA SER A 77 -4.75 8.22 1.73
C SER A 77 -6.12 7.89 1.13
N MET A 78 -6.81 6.88 1.64
CA MET A 78 -8.17 6.55 1.20
C MET A 78 -9.17 7.70 1.41
N PHE A 79 -8.95 8.59 2.37
CA PHE A 79 -9.83 9.71 2.67
C PHE A 79 -9.19 11.10 2.45
N TRP A 80 -8.05 11.19 1.77
CA TRP A 80 -7.39 12.49 1.49
C TRP A 80 -8.11 13.33 0.45
N PHE A 81 -8.95 12.69 -0.36
CA PHE A 81 -9.72 13.36 -1.40
C PHE A 81 -11.16 13.59 -0.95
N PRO A 82 -11.83 14.65 -1.44
CA PRO A 82 -13.25 14.86 -1.18
C PRO A 82 -14.09 13.75 -1.79
N VAL A 83 -15.31 13.60 -1.30
CA VAL A 83 -16.32 12.74 -1.94
C VAL A 83 -16.54 13.27 -3.36
N PRO A 84 -16.46 12.41 -4.38
CA PRO A 84 -16.62 12.85 -5.77
C PRO A 84 -18.11 13.06 -6.12
N ASP A 85 -18.38 14.00 -7.03
CA ASP A 85 -19.75 14.25 -7.51
C ASP A 85 -20.28 13.11 -8.39
N GLN A 86 -19.39 12.37 -9.06
CA GLN A 86 -19.73 11.24 -9.93
C GLN A 86 -18.75 10.10 -9.71
N VAL A 87 -19.31 8.90 -9.60
CA VAL A 87 -18.56 7.64 -9.46
C VAL A 87 -19.09 6.64 -10.47
N SER A 88 -18.21 5.89 -11.12
CA SER A 88 -18.65 4.83 -12.02
C SER A 88 -19.41 3.73 -11.24
N ALA A 89 -20.47 3.18 -11.85
CA ALA A 89 -21.25 2.10 -11.24
C ALA A 89 -20.36 0.91 -10.83
N GLN A 90 -19.39 0.56 -11.67
CA GLN A 90 -18.43 -0.51 -11.41
C GLN A 90 -17.55 -0.25 -10.17
N ALA A 91 -17.11 1.01 -9.96
CA ALA A 91 -16.33 1.36 -8.77
C ALA A 91 -17.19 1.32 -7.50
N LEU A 92 -18.45 1.76 -7.58
CA LEU A 92 -19.38 1.65 -6.44
C LEU A 92 -19.64 0.20 -6.07
N GLU A 93 -19.89 -0.66 -7.05
CA GLU A 93 -20.12 -2.09 -6.83
C GLU A 93 -18.88 -2.76 -6.20
N PHE A 94 -17.67 -2.43 -6.69
CA PHE A 94 -16.45 -2.94 -6.11
C PHE A 94 -16.26 -2.50 -4.66
N LEU A 95 -16.52 -1.22 -4.36
CA LEU A 95 -16.41 -0.72 -2.98
C LEU A 95 -17.49 -1.31 -2.06
N ALA A 96 -18.70 -1.51 -2.54
CA ALA A 96 -19.74 -2.21 -1.80
C ALA A 96 -19.28 -3.65 -1.45
N PHE A 97 -18.73 -4.37 -2.43
CA PHE A 97 -18.13 -5.69 -2.18
C PHE A 97 -17.01 -5.63 -1.13
N GLU A 98 -16.07 -4.67 -1.21
CA GLU A 98 -15.00 -4.54 -0.20
C GLU A 98 -15.56 -4.21 1.19
N GLN A 99 -16.59 -3.35 1.29
CA GLN A 99 -17.26 -3.03 2.55
C GLN A 99 -17.92 -4.26 3.17
N ASP A 100 -18.71 -4.99 2.39
CA ASP A 100 -19.38 -6.20 2.85
C ASP A 100 -18.37 -7.26 3.28
N TYR A 101 -17.29 -7.44 2.50
CA TYR A 101 -16.22 -8.35 2.85
C TYR A 101 -15.55 -7.96 4.17
N LEU A 102 -15.21 -6.69 4.36
CA LEU A 102 -14.55 -6.22 5.60
C LEU A 102 -15.46 -6.33 6.83
N GLN A 103 -16.77 -6.17 6.65
CA GLN A 103 -17.75 -6.22 7.73
C GLN A 103 -18.33 -7.62 7.97
N SER A 104 -18.14 -8.57 7.04
CA SER A 104 -18.57 -9.96 7.21
C SER A 104 -17.92 -10.63 8.43
N GLU A 105 -18.45 -11.74 8.84
CA GLU A 105 -17.90 -12.52 9.95
C GLU A 105 -16.43 -12.92 9.73
N TRP A 106 -15.68 -12.94 10.82
CA TRP A 106 -14.28 -13.33 10.82
C TRP A 106 -14.15 -14.85 10.88
N GLY A 107 -13.69 -15.44 9.78
CA GLY A 107 -13.31 -16.84 9.70
C GLY A 107 -11.81 -16.99 9.42
N LEU A 108 -11.33 -18.24 9.44
CA LEU A 108 -9.91 -18.55 9.19
C LEU A 108 -9.41 -17.99 7.84
N GLY A 109 -10.19 -18.15 6.77
CA GLY A 109 -9.82 -17.67 5.44
C GLY A 109 -9.63 -16.16 5.38
N LYS A 110 -10.57 -15.39 5.97
CA LYS A 110 -10.46 -13.92 6.05
C LYS A 110 -9.27 -13.49 6.89
N THR A 111 -9.05 -14.14 8.04
CA THR A 111 -7.89 -13.88 8.90
C THR A 111 -6.57 -14.10 8.15
N LEU A 112 -6.43 -15.24 7.46
CA LEU A 112 -5.24 -15.54 6.65
C LEU A 112 -5.04 -14.51 5.53
N LEU A 113 -6.11 -14.11 4.85
CA LEU A 113 -6.02 -13.07 3.82
C LEU A 113 -5.58 -11.72 4.41
N MET A 114 -6.14 -11.30 5.55
CA MET A 114 -5.73 -10.04 6.18
C MET A 114 -4.26 -10.07 6.64
N LEU A 115 -3.74 -11.23 7.07
CA LEU A 115 -2.33 -11.40 7.41
C LEU A 115 -1.39 -11.27 6.20
N THR A 116 -1.88 -11.45 4.98
CA THR A 116 -1.04 -11.23 3.78
C THR A 116 -0.55 -9.80 3.67
N VAL A 117 -1.32 -8.81 4.18
CA VAL A 117 -0.97 -7.39 4.11
C VAL A 117 0.31 -7.08 4.93
N PRO A 118 0.39 -7.35 6.24
CA PRO A 118 1.62 -7.10 6.99
C PRO A 118 2.78 -7.98 6.51
N ILE A 119 2.53 -9.22 6.05
CA ILE A 119 3.56 -10.08 5.46
C ILE A 119 4.13 -9.46 4.18
N ALA A 120 3.28 -8.89 3.31
CA ALA A 120 3.72 -8.21 2.09
C ALA A 120 4.60 -6.99 2.41
N PHE A 121 4.20 -6.15 3.38
CA PHE A 121 5.03 -5.03 3.84
C PHE A 121 6.36 -5.51 4.43
N TRP A 122 6.34 -6.56 5.24
CA TRP A 122 7.57 -7.13 5.81
C TRP A 122 8.50 -7.67 4.71
N ALA A 123 7.98 -8.44 3.76
CA ALA A 123 8.75 -9.00 2.66
C ALA A 123 9.35 -7.90 1.77
N LEU A 124 8.54 -6.87 1.44
CA LEU A 124 8.98 -5.72 0.68
C LEU A 124 10.06 -4.94 1.43
N GLY A 125 9.83 -4.66 2.71
CA GLY A 125 10.78 -4.00 3.59
C GLY A 125 12.10 -4.75 3.66
N LEU A 126 12.07 -6.07 3.87
CA LEU A 126 13.24 -6.91 3.94
C LEU A 126 14.05 -6.91 2.63
N ALA A 127 13.36 -6.99 1.47
CA ALA A 127 14.00 -6.98 0.16
C ALA A 127 14.80 -5.69 -0.06
N PHE A 128 14.20 -4.53 0.20
CA PHE A 128 14.90 -3.24 0.06
C PHE A 128 15.90 -2.96 1.18
N TRP A 129 15.65 -3.40 2.40
CA TRP A 129 16.62 -3.32 3.50
C TRP A 129 17.91 -4.08 3.20
N ARG A 130 17.79 -5.21 2.49
CA ARG A 130 18.92 -5.96 1.93
C ARG A 130 19.50 -5.34 0.66
N ARG A 131 18.98 -4.16 0.23
CA ARG A 131 19.40 -3.42 -0.96
C ARG A 131 19.23 -4.19 -2.28
N SER A 132 18.31 -5.15 -2.34
CA SER A 132 17.99 -5.91 -3.55
C SER A 132 16.84 -5.24 -4.31
N LEU A 133 17.18 -4.46 -5.36
CA LEU A 133 16.17 -3.84 -6.23
C LEU A 133 15.35 -4.90 -6.98
N LEU A 134 16.00 -5.99 -7.42
CA LEU A 134 15.32 -7.08 -8.12
C LEU A 134 14.27 -7.76 -7.22
N MET A 135 14.69 -8.19 -6.03
CA MET A 135 13.78 -8.82 -5.05
C MET A 135 12.61 -7.88 -4.70
N GLY A 136 12.90 -6.59 -4.45
CA GLY A 136 11.87 -5.59 -4.19
C GLY A 136 10.88 -5.44 -5.34
N GLY A 137 11.37 -5.40 -6.57
CA GLY A 137 10.53 -5.36 -7.78
C GLY A 137 9.66 -6.60 -7.94
N VAL A 138 10.21 -7.79 -7.68
CA VAL A 138 9.46 -9.06 -7.70
C VAL A 138 8.35 -9.06 -6.64
N VAL A 139 8.65 -8.64 -5.40
CA VAL A 139 7.62 -8.56 -4.34
C VAL A 139 6.53 -7.57 -4.71
N MET A 140 6.86 -6.38 -5.25
CA MET A 140 5.85 -5.42 -5.73
C MET A 140 4.96 -6.02 -6.81
N ALA A 141 5.54 -6.71 -7.79
CA ALA A 141 4.79 -7.36 -8.86
C ALA A 141 3.85 -8.45 -8.32
N VAL A 142 4.35 -9.31 -7.43
CA VAL A 142 3.54 -10.37 -6.80
C VAL A 142 2.37 -9.78 -6.02
N VAL A 143 2.60 -8.74 -5.21
CA VAL A 143 1.55 -8.08 -4.42
C VAL A 143 0.49 -7.45 -5.34
N ALA A 144 0.91 -6.75 -6.40
CA ALA A 144 -0.03 -6.13 -7.35
C ALA A 144 -0.87 -7.19 -8.09
N LEU A 145 -0.23 -8.24 -8.60
CA LEU A 145 -0.92 -9.34 -9.29
C LEU A 145 -1.85 -10.11 -8.35
N ALA A 146 -1.40 -10.40 -7.12
CA ALA A 146 -2.24 -11.07 -6.12
C ALA A 146 -3.50 -10.23 -5.79
N LYS A 147 -3.36 -8.90 -5.61
CA LYS A 147 -4.53 -8.02 -5.39
C LYS A 147 -5.48 -8.01 -6.58
N ILE A 148 -4.96 -7.88 -7.81
CA ILE A 148 -5.76 -7.92 -9.04
C ILE A 148 -6.51 -9.25 -9.14
N THR A 149 -5.80 -10.37 -9.00
CA THR A 149 -6.38 -11.72 -9.10
C THR A 149 -7.47 -11.92 -8.06
N TRP A 150 -7.19 -11.57 -6.79
CA TRP A 150 -8.15 -11.67 -5.71
C TRP A 150 -9.42 -10.84 -5.99
N SER A 151 -9.26 -9.60 -6.47
CA SER A 151 -10.38 -8.71 -6.78
C SER A 151 -11.25 -9.26 -7.92
N ILE A 152 -10.65 -9.75 -9.00
CA ILE A 152 -11.39 -10.32 -10.14
C ILE A 152 -12.11 -11.62 -9.73
N ILE A 153 -11.45 -12.50 -8.96
CA ILE A 153 -12.07 -13.77 -8.54
C ILE A 153 -13.28 -13.53 -7.62
N ASN A 154 -13.19 -12.58 -6.70
CA ASN A 154 -14.21 -12.39 -5.67
C ASN A 154 -15.27 -11.35 -6.03
N ALA A 155 -14.91 -10.27 -6.73
CA ALA A 155 -15.82 -9.20 -7.15
C ALA A 155 -16.16 -9.25 -8.67
N GLN A 156 -15.71 -10.29 -9.38
CA GLN A 156 -16.01 -10.53 -10.79
C GLN A 156 -15.74 -9.28 -11.66
N GLU A 157 -16.74 -8.82 -12.43
CA GLU A 157 -16.60 -7.67 -13.32
C GLU A 157 -16.26 -6.38 -12.56
N ALA A 158 -16.86 -6.15 -11.41
CA ALA A 158 -16.56 -4.99 -10.56
C ALA A 158 -15.09 -4.97 -10.11
N GLY A 159 -14.49 -6.14 -9.86
CA GLY A 159 -13.08 -6.28 -9.49
C GLY A 159 -12.09 -5.82 -10.56
N THR A 160 -12.52 -5.69 -11.83
CA THR A 160 -11.65 -5.17 -12.89
C THR A 160 -11.37 -3.67 -12.77
N SER A 161 -12.18 -2.94 -11.97
CA SER A 161 -12.01 -1.49 -11.73
C SER A 161 -10.67 -1.13 -11.11
N ILE A 162 -10.04 -2.05 -10.36
CA ILE A 162 -8.72 -1.81 -9.75
C ILE A 162 -7.54 -2.10 -10.68
N VAL A 163 -7.77 -2.74 -11.83
CA VAL A 163 -6.68 -3.21 -12.71
C VAL A 163 -5.84 -2.05 -13.22
N VAL A 164 -6.49 -1.02 -13.74
CA VAL A 164 -5.79 0.15 -14.29
C VAL A 164 -4.98 0.89 -13.20
N PRO A 165 -5.54 1.25 -12.03
CA PRO A 165 -4.77 1.83 -10.95
C PRO A 165 -3.58 0.97 -10.50
N ALA A 166 -3.78 -0.35 -10.34
CA ALA A 166 -2.74 -1.26 -9.88
C ALA A 166 -1.60 -1.39 -10.91
N LEU A 167 -1.94 -1.58 -12.20
CA LEU A 167 -0.94 -1.67 -13.27
C LEU A 167 -0.21 -0.33 -13.49
N THR A 168 -0.89 0.80 -13.36
CA THR A 168 -0.26 2.13 -13.42
C THR A 168 0.75 2.28 -12.29
N GLY A 169 0.38 1.95 -11.06
CA GLY A 169 1.30 1.98 -9.91
C GLY A 169 2.49 1.04 -10.09
N LEU A 170 2.26 -0.16 -10.62
CA LEU A 170 3.32 -1.14 -10.90
C LEU A 170 4.27 -0.63 -12.01
N ALA A 171 3.72 -0.08 -13.10
CA ALA A 171 4.53 0.45 -14.22
C ALA A 171 5.40 1.62 -13.78
N VAL A 172 4.84 2.58 -13.00
CA VAL A 172 5.62 3.70 -12.43
C VAL A 172 6.72 3.18 -11.51
N SER A 173 6.40 2.23 -10.64
CA SER A 173 7.36 1.65 -9.70
C SER A 173 8.49 0.91 -10.44
N ALA A 174 8.15 0.10 -11.43
CA ALA A 174 9.14 -0.62 -12.26
C ALA A 174 10.02 0.35 -13.05
N GLY A 175 9.45 1.39 -13.65
CA GLY A 175 10.20 2.43 -14.36
C GLY A 175 11.22 3.12 -13.48
N LEU A 176 10.82 3.53 -12.27
CA LEU A 176 11.73 4.17 -11.32
C LEU A 176 12.82 3.22 -10.81
N LEU A 177 12.49 1.96 -10.52
CA LEU A 177 13.48 0.95 -10.14
C LEU A 177 14.50 0.70 -11.25
N LEU A 178 14.06 0.65 -12.52
CA LEU A 178 14.95 0.52 -13.67
C LEU A 178 15.88 1.74 -13.83
N ILE A 179 15.37 2.95 -13.63
CA ILE A 179 16.20 4.18 -13.66
C ILE A 179 17.26 4.10 -12.57
N VAL A 180 16.87 3.79 -11.33
CA VAL A 180 17.81 3.66 -10.20
C VAL A 180 18.84 2.58 -10.47
N TYR A 181 18.43 1.43 -11.00
CA TYR A 181 19.34 0.33 -11.37
C TYR A 181 20.38 0.78 -12.43
N ARG A 182 19.92 1.45 -13.50
CA ARG A 182 20.81 1.94 -14.57
C ARG A 182 21.79 2.97 -14.07
N VAL A 183 21.33 3.93 -13.26
CA VAL A 183 22.21 4.96 -12.67
C VAL A 183 23.28 4.33 -11.77
N LYS A 184 22.88 3.34 -10.94
CA LYS A 184 23.83 2.63 -10.10
C LYS A 184 24.86 1.87 -10.92
N LYS A 185 24.41 1.10 -11.92
CA LYS A 185 25.32 0.35 -12.81
C LYS A 185 26.30 1.28 -13.55
N ALA A 186 25.83 2.43 -14.03
CA ALA A 186 26.69 3.41 -14.71
C ALA A 186 27.76 4.03 -13.79
N LYS A 187 27.47 4.19 -12.49
CA LYS A 187 28.46 4.64 -11.49
C LYS A 187 29.48 3.54 -11.20
N ASP A 188 29.04 2.31 -11.02
CA ASP A 188 29.91 1.17 -10.76
C ASP A 188 30.89 0.93 -11.92
N THR A 189 30.47 1.16 -13.19
CA THR A 189 31.33 1.02 -14.38
C THR A 189 32.31 2.19 -14.60
N ARG A 190 32.03 3.35 -13.99
CA ARG A 190 32.93 4.54 -14.09
C ARG A 190 33.95 4.61 -12.96
N GLY A 191 33.94 3.67 -12.01
CA GLY A 191 34.92 3.62 -10.91
C GLY A 191 34.80 4.76 -9.90
N VAL A 192 33.64 5.40 -9.80
CA VAL A 192 33.33 6.46 -8.84
C VAL A 192 32.40 5.97 -7.75
#